data_05ea785e27b358d412eca43a4164d3a2
#
_entry.id   05ea785e27b358d412eca43a4164d3a2
#
_cell.length_a   1.000
_cell.length_b   1.000
_cell.length_c   1.000
_cell.angle_alpha   90.00
_cell.angle_beta   90.00
_cell.angle_gamma   90.00
#
_symmetry.space_group_name_H-M   'P 1'
#
loop_
_entity.id
_entity.type
_entity.pdbx_description
1 polymer ?
#
loop_
_entity_poly.entity_id
_entity_poly.type
_entity_poly.pdbx_seq_one_letter_code
_entity_poly.pdbx_strand_id
1 'polypeptide(L)'
;MTIGLAHYLSVAAILFTIGVLGIFINRKNVIIILMSIELILLAVNINLVAFSVYLHQVTGQIYAMFVLTVAAAEAAVGLAILVTYFRNRGDIAVDGVNVMKG
;
A
#
# COMPACT_ATOMS: atom_id res chain seq x y z
N MET A 1 -2.28 21.52 23.02
CA MET A 1 -2.56 20.09 22.76
C MET A 1 -1.26 19.39 22.45
N THR A 2 -0.97 18.34 23.16
CA THR A 2 0.26 17.59 22.95
C THR A 2 -0.06 16.34 22.14
N ILE A 3 0.68 16.14 21.04
CA ILE A 3 0.54 14.94 20.24
C ILE A 3 1.38 13.84 20.88
N GLY A 4 0.74 12.77 21.30
CA GLY A 4 1.42 11.68 21.99
C GLY A 4 1.32 10.38 21.19
N LEU A 5 1.81 9.30 21.80
CA LEU A 5 1.81 7.97 21.21
C LEU A 5 0.40 7.54 20.78
N ALA A 6 -0.60 7.83 21.60
CA ALA A 6 -1.98 7.44 21.29
C ALA A 6 -2.47 8.05 19.97
N HIS A 7 -2.05 9.27 19.66
CA HIS A 7 -2.45 9.92 18.41
C HIS A 7 -1.87 9.19 17.19
N TYR A 8 -0.59 8.83 17.28
CA TYR A 8 0.07 8.11 16.19
C TYR A 8 -0.52 6.70 16.00
N LEU A 9 -0.77 6.01 17.11
CA LEU A 9 -1.38 4.68 17.03
C LEU A 9 -2.80 4.74 16.48
N SER A 10 -3.55 5.80 16.81
CA SER A 10 -4.90 5.99 16.28
C SER A 10 -4.88 6.19 14.77
N VAL A 11 -3.98 7.03 14.28
CA VAL A 11 -3.83 7.26 12.84
C VAL A 11 -3.44 5.95 12.15
N ALA A 12 -2.50 5.22 12.71
CA ALA A 12 -2.07 3.94 12.13
C ALA A 12 -3.22 2.93 12.11
N ALA A 13 -4.03 2.87 13.17
CA ALA A 13 -5.17 1.97 13.23
C ALA A 13 -6.21 2.32 12.15
N ILE A 14 -6.46 3.61 11.95
CA ILE A 14 -7.40 4.08 10.92
C ILE A 14 -6.89 3.71 9.53
N LEU A 15 -5.62 3.99 9.26
CA LEU A 15 -5.02 3.68 7.96
C LEU A 15 -5.01 2.17 7.69
N PHE A 16 -4.67 1.39 8.70
CA PHE A 16 -4.68 -0.07 8.60
C PHE A 16 -6.09 -0.57 8.26
N THR A 17 -7.09 -0.07 8.96
CA THR A 17 -8.48 -0.43 8.74
C THR A 17 -8.94 -0.07 7.33
N ILE A 18 -8.62 1.14 6.87
CA ILE A 18 -8.94 1.57 5.52
C ILE A 18 -8.29 0.65 4.49
N GLY A 19 -7.03 0.29 4.71
CA GLY A 19 -6.32 -0.63 3.82
C GLY A 19 -6.98 -2.00 3.75
N VAL A 20 -7.31 -2.58 4.89
CA VAL A 20 -7.97 -3.88 4.94
C VAL A 20 -9.33 -3.82 4.26
N LEU A 21 -10.12 -2.80 4.55
CA LEU A 21 -11.44 -2.63 3.93
C LEU A 21 -11.32 -2.44 2.42
N GLY A 22 -10.30 -1.71 1.99
CA GLY A 22 -10.06 -1.51 0.57
C GLY A 22 -9.84 -2.82 -0.17
N ILE A 23 -9.11 -3.75 0.43
CA ILE A 23 -8.89 -5.07 -0.16
C ILE A 23 -10.21 -5.84 -0.26
N PHE A 24 -10.99 -5.88 0.82
CA PHE A 24 -12.22 -6.65 0.86
C PHE A 24 -13.30 -6.09 -0.08
N ILE A 25 -13.40 -4.76 -0.18
CA ILE A 25 -14.44 -4.13 -0.98
C ILE A 25 -14.10 -4.18 -2.47
N ASN A 26 -12.81 -4.08 -2.81
CA ASN A 26 -12.38 -3.91 -4.21
C ASN A 26 -11.46 -5.04 -4.65
N ARG A 27 -11.82 -6.29 -4.36
CA ARG A 27 -10.98 -7.45 -4.63
C ARG A 27 -10.62 -7.64 -6.09
N LYS A 28 -11.42 -7.08 -6.99
CA LYS A 28 -11.20 -7.25 -8.44
C LYS A 28 -10.36 -6.14 -9.05
N ASN A 29 -10.11 -5.06 -8.31
CA ASN A 29 -9.32 -3.94 -8.81
C ASN A 29 -7.91 -4.03 -8.28
N VAL A 30 -6.98 -4.43 -9.16
CA VAL A 30 -5.58 -4.66 -8.78
C VAL A 30 -4.91 -3.39 -8.27
N ILE A 31 -5.24 -2.24 -8.89
CA ILE A 31 -4.66 -0.96 -8.46
C ILE A 31 -5.09 -0.63 -7.03
N ILE A 32 -6.37 -0.80 -6.72
CA ILE A 32 -6.88 -0.51 -5.38
C ILE A 32 -6.29 -1.49 -4.36
N ILE A 33 -6.14 -2.76 -4.73
CA ILE A 33 -5.49 -3.75 -3.86
C ILE A 33 -4.05 -3.32 -3.55
N LEU A 34 -3.30 -2.92 -4.57
CA LEU A 34 -1.92 -2.45 -4.38
C LEU A 34 -1.87 -1.24 -3.47
N MET A 35 -2.73 -0.25 -3.70
CA MET A 35 -2.81 0.95 -2.86
C MET A 35 -3.19 0.59 -1.42
N SER A 36 -4.08 -0.36 -1.25
CA SER A 36 -4.53 -0.81 0.08
C SER A 36 -3.39 -1.48 0.83
N ILE A 37 -2.60 -2.32 0.17
CA ILE A 37 -1.42 -2.94 0.77
C ILE A 37 -0.42 -1.87 1.19
N GLU A 38 -0.22 -0.83 0.37
CA GLU A 38 0.68 0.27 0.71
C GLU A 38 0.19 1.04 1.95
N LEU A 39 -1.12 1.23 2.10
CA LEU A 39 -1.67 1.86 3.30
C LEU A 39 -1.42 1.00 4.54
N ILE A 40 -1.53 -0.32 4.42
CA ILE A 40 -1.27 -1.24 5.53
C ILE A 40 0.21 -1.16 5.93
N LEU A 41 1.11 -1.15 4.96
CA LEU A 41 2.54 -1.03 5.22
C LEU A 41 2.88 0.32 5.86
N LEU A 42 2.24 1.38 5.40
CA LEU A 42 2.41 2.71 6.01
C LEU A 42 1.96 2.70 7.47
N ALA A 43 0.83 2.07 7.77
CA ALA A 43 0.32 1.96 9.14
C ALA A 43 1.32 1.23 10.03
N VAL A 44 1.90 0.14 9.56
CA VAL A 44 2.94 -0.61 10.28
C VAL A 44 4.14 0.28 10.54
N ASN A 45 4.57 1.04 9.54
CA ASN A 45 5.72 1.94 9.68
C ASN A 45 5.47 3.05 10.70
N ILE A 46 4.28 3.63 10.70
CA ILE A 46 3.91 4.63 11.69
C ILE A 46 4.04 4.05 13.10
N ASN A 47 3.56 2.81 13.29
CA ASN A 47 3.67 2.14 14.59
C ASN A 47 5.14 1.91 14.97
N LEU A 48 5.96 1.43 14.05
CA LEU A 48 7.38 1.16 14.32
C LEU A 48 8.10 2.43 14.75
N VAL A 49 7.89 3.52 14.04
CA VAL A 49 8.53 4.80 14.37
C VAL A 49 7.98 5.35 15.68
N ALA A 50 6.67 5.29 15.88
CA ALA A 50 6.05 5.80 17.09
C ALA A 50 6.54 5.07 18.34
N PHE A 51 6.59 3.75 18.30
CA PHE A 51 7.10 2.96 19.41
C PHE A 51 8.59 3.21 19.62
N SER A 52 9.36 3.35 18.54
CA SER A 52 10.79 3.64 18.63
C SER A 52 11.03 4.96 19.38
N VAL A 53 10.29 5.99 19.05
CA VAL A 53 10.42 7.28 19.71
C VAL A 53 9.96 7.19 21.18
N TYR A 54 8.85 6.53 21.42
CA TYR A 54 8.30 6.38 22.77
C TYR A 54 9.26 5.63 23.70
N LEU A 55 9.90 4.57 23.19
CA LEU A 55 10.82 3.74 23.97
C LEU A 55 12.24 4.25 23.95
N HIS A 56 12.52 5.34 23.25
CA HIS A 56 13.87 5.90 23.09
C HIS A 56 14.87 4.88 22.54
N GLN A 57 14.42 4.07 21.57
CA GLN A 57 15.24 3.05 20.92
C GLN A 57 15.19 3.23 19.41
N VAL A 58 16.35 3.13 18.78
CA VAL A 58 16.48 3.32 17.33
C VAL A 58 16.02 2.09 16.55
N THR A 59 15.91 0.95 17.21
CA THR A 59 15.57 -0.33 16.57
C THR A 59 14.32 -0.25 15.69
N GLY A 60 13.25 0.38 16.20
CA GLY A 60 12.02 0.52 15.43
C GLY A 60 12.21 1.35 14.18
N GLN A 61 13.07 2.38 14.24
CA GLN A 61 13.35 3.21 13.07
C GLN A 61 14.14 2.43 12.02
N ILE A 62 15.05 1.56 12.45
CA ILE A 62 15.80 0.70 11.54
C ILE A 62 14.84 -0.26 10.83
N TYR A 63 13.95 -0.91 11.56
CA TYR A 63 12.94 -1.78 10.96
C TYR A 63 12.03 -1.02 10.01
N ALA A 64 11.66 0.22 10.37
CA ALA A 64 10.84 1.06 9.50
C ALA A 64 11.54 1.33 8.17
N MET A 65 12.87 1.55 8.20
CA MET A 65 13.64 1.72 6.98
C MET A 65 13.64 0.47 6.11
N PHE A 66 13.77 -0.71 6.73
CA PHE A 66 13.67 -1.97 6.00
C PHE A 66 12.29 -2.15 5.37
N VAL A 67 11.24 -1.87 6.11
CA VAL A 67 9.87 -1.97 5.59
C VAL A 67 9.67 -1.00 4.43
N LEU A 68 10.18 0.24 4.55
CA LEU A 68 10.12 1.22 3.47
C LEU A 68 10.86 0.74 2.23
N THR A 69 12.03 0.14 2.41
CA THR A 69 12.81 -0.39 1.29
C THR A 69 12.05 -1.50 0.57
N VAL A 70 11.49 -2.43 1.33
CA VAL A 70 10.68 -3.51 0.77
C VAL A 70 9.45 -2.96 0.09
N ALA A 71 8.77 -2.00 0.72
CA ALA A 71 7.57 -1.37 0.14
C ALA A 71 7.90 -0.66 -1.17
N ALA A 72 9.04 0.04 -1.22
CA ALA A 72 9.46 0.71 -2.44
C ALA A 72 9.75 -0.29 -3.55
N ALA A 73 10.42 -1.40 -3.22
CA ALA A 73 10.70 -2.46 -4.18
C ALA A 73 9.40 -3.11 -4.68
N GLU A 74 8.49 -3.40 -3.77
CA GLU A 74 7.19 -3.96 -4.14
C GLU A 74 6.39 -3.01 -5.04
N ALA A 75 6.40 -1.72 -4.70
CA ALA A 75 5.70 -0.72 -5.50
C ALA A 75 6.29 -0.63 -6.90
N ALA A 76 7.62 -0.66 -7.02
CA ALA A 76 8.29 -0.61 -8.31
C ALA A 76 7.95 -1.83 -9.15
N VAL A 77 8.07 -3.03 -8.58
CA VAL A 77 7.75 -4.28 -9.28
C VAL A 77 6.26 -4.33 -9.61
N GLY A 78 5.42 -3.99 -8.64
CA GLY A 78 3.98 -3.99 -8.84
C GLY A 78 3.55 -3.02 -9.92
N LEU A 79 4.14 -1.83 -9.95
CA LEU A 79 3.86 -0.85 -10.98
C LEU A 79 4.29 -1.34 -12.35
N ALA A 80 5.47 -1.95 -12.43
CA ALA A 80 5.96 -2.54 -13.69
C ALA A 80 5.01 -3.63 -14.20
N ILE A 81 4.55 -4.50 -13.31
CA ILE A 81 3.60 -5.56 -13.64
C ILE A 81 2.28 -4.94 -14.13
N LEU A 82 1.78 -3.93 -13.42
CA LEU A 82 0.54 -3.27 -13.78
C LEU A 82 0.63 -2.59 -15.13
N VAL A 83 1.73 -1.89 -15.40
CA VAL A 83 1.93 -1.24 -16.69
C VAL A 83 1.92 -2.28 -17.81
N THR A 84 2.64 -3.38 -17.63
CA THR A 84 2.68 -4.45 -18.62
C THR A 84 1.30 -5.09 -18.79
N TYR A 85 0.61 -5.37 -17.69
CA TYR A 85 -0.71 -5.97 -17.70
C TYR A 85 -1.70 -5.08 -18.46
N PHE A 86 -1.74 -3.79 -18.15
CA PHE A 86 -2.69 -2.89 -18.79
C PHE A 86 -2.37 -2.63 -20.25
N ARG A 87 -1.10 -2.64 -20.62
CA ARG A 87 -0.73 -2.54 -22.05
C ARG A 87 -1.26 -3.74 -22.83
N ASN A 88 -1.02 -4.95 -22.31
CA ASN A 88 -1.49 -6.16 -22.96
C ASN A 88 -3.01 -6.23 -22.97
N ARG A 89 -3.64 -5.84 -21.85
CA ARG A 89 -5.09 -5.84 -21.73
C ARG A 89 -5.72 -4.78 -22.63
N GLY A 90 -5.06 -3.64 -22.76
CA GLY A 90 -5.50 -2.60 -23.66
C GLY A 90 -5.52 -3.08 -25.10
N ASP A 91 -4.48 -3.77 -25.53
CA ASP A 91 -4.40 -4.36 -26.86
C ASP A 91 -5.52 -5.39 -27.07
N ILE A 92 -5.71 -6.26 -26.09
CA ILE A 92 -6.76 -7.27 -26.13
C ILE A 92 -8.14 -6.61 -26.17
N ALA A 93 -8.34 -5.57 -25.38
CA ALA A 93 -9.61 -4.85 -25.32
C ALA A 93 -9.93 -4.18 -26.65
N VAL A 94 -8.93 -3.58 -27.30
CA VAL A 94 -9.09 -2.95 -28.61
C VAL A 94 -9.46 -4.01 -29.64
N ASP A 95 -8.77 -5.14 -29.67
CA ASP A 95 -9.06 -6.25 -30.55
C ASP A 95 -10.47 -6.80 -30.30
N GLY A 96 -10.85 -6.93 -29.02
CA GLY A 96 -12.18 -7.37 -28.64
C GLY A 96 -13.27 -6.41 -29.12
N VAL A 97 -13.02 -5.11 -29.02
CA VAL A 97 -13.96 -4.09 -29.49
C VAL A 97 -14.10 -4.17 -31.01
N ASN A 98 -13.00 -4.35 -31.73
CA ASN A 98 -13.05 -4.50 -33.18
C ASN A 98 -13.86 -5.73 -33.61
N VAL A 99 -13.66 -6.84 -32.91
CA VAL A 99 -14.41 -8.07 -33.17
C VAL A 99 -15.89 -7.85 -32.91
N MET A 100 -16.22 -7.16 -31.82
CA MET A 100 -17.61 -6.88 -31.48
C MET A 100 -18.28 -5.92 -32.45
N LYS A 101 -17.53 -4.99 -33.00
CA LYS A 101 -18.04 -4.04 -33.98
C LYS A 101 -18.06 -4.61 -35.40
N GLY A 102 -17.17 -5.52 -35.66
CA GLY A 102 -17.05 -6.15 -36.95
C GLY A 102 -17.93 -7.36 -37.10
#